data_d2a5415754eb221b18f1edf5413ca18e
#
_entry.id   d2a5415754eb221b18f1edf5413ca18e
#
_cell.length_a   1.000
_cell.length_b   1.000
_cell.length_c   1.000
_cell.angle_alpha   90.00
_cell.angle_beta   90.00
_cell.angle_gamma   90.00
#
_symmetry.space_group_name_H-M   'P 1'
#
loop_
_entity.id
_entity.type
_entity.pdbx_description
1 polymer ?
#
loop_
_entity_poly.entity_id
_entity_poly.type
_entity_poly.pdbx_seq_one_letter_code
_entity_poly.pdbx_strand_id
1 'polypeptide(L)'
;MCSSRRFVALIPASVLLGATDFAIAENDCSGLPSHSELESALQQVVAGGDNAGLGNDMWATVVNRDGVVCRVVFTGAERGDQWPGSRIISAQKANTANAFSRPGGVIGFAGPLSTANLFSVVQPGGSLFGLQHSNPVDAEAAYGGNPTNYGQPNDPLRGRRIGGVNVFGGGLALYAASGELVGGLGVSGDTSCTDHIIAWKVRDALGLDNVPGGVSPTQDDNIIHDVTIDPATGHTVSESGFGHPECDANGAAREIAEALPDTHPVGPNSSQRRER
;
A
#
# COMPACT_ATOMS: atom_id res chain seq x y z
N MET A 1 34.96 -77.01 -30.37
CA MET A 1 33.65 -76.46 -30.06
C MET A 1 33.90 -75.04 -29.47
N CYS A 2 33.76 -74.04 -30.29
CA CYS A 2 34.07 -72.65 -29.97
C CYS A 2 32.75 -71.97 -29.59
N SER A 3 32.61 -71.53 -28.30
CA SER A 3 31.43 -70.81 -27.81
C SER A 3 31.72 -69.31 -27.82
N SER A 4 31.09 -68.60 -28.76
CA SER A 4 31.18 -67.16 -28.87
C SER A 4 30.21 -66.51 -27.86
N ARG A 5 30.71 -65.80 -26.88
CA ARG A 5 29.96 -64.95 -25.98
C ARG A 5 29.75 -63.57 -26.65
N ARG A 6 28.51 -63.22 -26.91
CA ARG A 6 28.14 -61.88 -27.34
C ARG A 6 28.08 -60.96 -26.12
N PHE A 7 28.92 -59.90 -26.11
CA PHE A 7 28.79 -58.80 -25.16
C PHE A 7 27.70 -57.86 -25.63
N VAL A 8 26.67 -57.67 -24.83
CA VAL A 8 25.68 -56.62 -25.02
C VAL A 8 26.19 -55.39 -24.27
N ALA A 9 26.54 -54.35 -25.03
CA ALA A 9 26.88 -53.07 -24.47
C ALA A 9 25.59 -52.33 -24.03
N LEU A 10 25.47 -52.12 -22.71
CA LEU A 10 24.46 -51.23 -22.18
C LEU A 10 24.95 -49.78 -22.35
N ILE A 11 24.24 -48.99 -23.14
CA ILE A 11 24.42 -47.56 -23.26
C ILE A 11 23.66 -46.92 -22.08
N PRO A 12 24.30 -46.14 -21.21
CA PRO A 12 23.58 -45.42 -20.18
C PRO A 12 22.78 -44.27 -20.84
N ALA A 13 21.47 -44.29 -20.67
CA ALA A 13 20.62 -43.18 -20.99
C ALA A 13 20.91 -42.00 -19.99
N SER A 14 21.62 -41.01 -20.50
CA SER A 14 21.79 -39.75 -19.75
C SER A 14 20.43 -39.04 -19.74
N VAL A 15 19.75 -39.07 -18.60
CA VAL A 15 18.59 -38.21 -18.31
C VAL A 15 19.13 -36.81 -18.17
N LEU A 16 18.96 -35.99 -19.21
CA LEU A 16 19.06 -34.54 -19.04
C LEU A 16 17.86 -34.11 -18.19
N LEU A 17 18.08 -33.92 -16.89
CA LEU A 17 17.21 -33.07 -16.09
C LEU A 17 17.34 -31.66 -16.65
N GLY A 18 16.37 -31.23 -17.43
CA GLY A 18 16.16 -29.84 -17.75
C GLY A 18 15.91 -29.11 -16.44
N ALA A 19 16.89 -28.36 -15.96
CA ALA A 19 16.66 -27.31 -14.97
C ALA A 19 15.69 -26.34 -15.67
N THR A 20 14.40 -26.46 -15.36
CA THR A 20 13.49 -25.33 -15.55
C THR A 20 14.02 -24.27 -14.60
N ASP A 21 14.74 -23.30 -15.12
CA ASP A 21 14.93 -22.04 -14.46
C ASP A 21 13.51 -21.52 -14.14
N PHE A 22 13.06 -21.74 -12.91
CA PHE A 22 12.10 -20.87 -12.31
C PHE A 22 12.82 -19.53 -12.23
N ALA A 23 12.70 -18.73 -13.29
CA ALA A 23 12.94 -17.31 -13.19
C ALA A 23 11.97 -16.84 -12.10
N ILE A 24 12.50 -16.71 -10.89
CA ILE A 24 11.88 -15.95 -9.83
C ILE A 24 11.61 -14.62 -10.53
N ALA A 25 10.34 -14.22 -10.61
CA ALA A 25 9.96 -12.89 -11.10
C ALA A 25 10.55 -11.90 -10.10
N GLU A 26 11.84 -11.64 -10.26
CA GLU A 26 12.66 -10.88 -9.35
C GLU A 26 12.27 -9.43 -9.54
N ASN A 27 11.50 -8.92 -8.58
CA ASN A 27 11.26 -7.48 -8.40
C ASN A 27 10.61 -6.78 -9.60
N ASP A 28 9.59 -7.40 -10.22
CA ASP A 28 8.87 -6.74 -11.30
C ASP A 28 8.08 -5.53 -10.75
N CYS A 29 8.65 -4.35 -10.97
CA CYS A 29 8.03 -3.05 -10.70
C CYS A 29 7.51 -2.39 -11.99
N SER A 30 7.33 -3.17 -13.06
CA SER A 30 6.74 -2.69 -14.31
C SER A 30 5.29 -2.25 -14.08
N GLY A 31 4.85 -1.22 -14.76
CA GLY A 31 3.50 -0.66 -14.57
C GLY A 31 3.29 0.12 -13.26
N LEU A 32 4.33 0.25 -12.42
CA LEU A 32 4.33 1.11 -11.24
C LEU A 32 5.14 2.39 -11.52
N PRO A 33 4.86 3.50 -10.81
CA PRO A 33 5.53 4.76 -11.08
C PRO A 33 7.05 4.67 -10.90
N SER A 34 7.78 5.42 -11.69
CA SER A 34 9.20 5.68 -11.48
C SER A 34 9.42 6.46 -10.18
N HIS A 35 10.68 6.58 -9.74
CA HIS A 35 11.02 7.37 -8.56
C HIS A 35 10.59 8.84 -8.75
N SER A 36 10.92 9.44 -9.90
CA SER A 36 10.61 10.83 -10.18
C SER A 36 9.13 11.11 -10.35
N GLU A 37 8.34 10.18 -10.89
CA GLU A 37 6.88 10.34 -10.98
C GLU A 37 6.23 10.32 -9.60
N LEU A 38 6.63 9.38 -8.72
CA LEU A 38 6.12 9.32 -7.36
C LEU A 38 6.54 10.55 -6.55
N GLU A 39 7.81 10.96 -6.64
CA GLU A 39 8.33 12.13 -5.95
C GLU A 39 7.61 13.41 -6.39
N SER A 40 7.46 13.63 -7.70
CA SER A 40 6.77 14.78 -8.24
C SER A 40 5.29 14.83 -7.82
N ALA A 41 4.60 13.70 -7.88
CA ALA A 41 3.21 13.61 -7.45
C ALA A 41 3.05 13.93 -5.95
N LEU A 42 3.92 13.35 -5.10
CA LEU A 42 3.90 13.62 -3.67
C LEU A 42 4.19 15.10 -3.35
N GLN A 43 5.25 15.67 -3.94
CA GLN A 43 5.61 17.08 -3.76
C GLN A 43 4.49 18.02 -4.21
N GLN A 44 3.87 17.76 -5.35
CA GLN A 44 2.77 18.56 -5.86
C GLN A 44 1.56 18.54 -4.91
N VAL A 45 1.18 17.38 -4.40
CA VAL A 45 0.04 17.23 -3.49
C VAL A 45 0.30 17.91 -2.15
N VAL A 46 1.50 17.73 -1.58
CA VAL A 46 1.87 18.37 -0.30
C VAL A 46 1.96 19.89 -0.44
N ALA A 47 2.59 20.39 -1.50
CA ALA A 47 2.70 21.82 -1.78
C ALA A 47 1.34 22.49 -2.08
N GLY A 48 0.35 21.73 -2.55
CA GLY A 48 -1.01 22.21 -2.79
C GLY A 48 -1.74 22.66 -1.52
N GLY A 49 -1.34 22.18 -0.35
CA GLY A 49 -1.69 22.75 0.96
C GLY A 49 -3.11 22.48 1.48
N ASP A 50 -3.99 21.86 0.71
CA ASP A 50 -5.37 21.53 1.10
C ASP A 50 -5.48 20.08 1.58
N ASN A 51 -4.76 19.76 2.68
CA ASN A 51 -4.65 18.41 3.20
C ASN A 51 -5.02 18.27 4.68
N ALA A 52 -5.33 19.37 5.35
CA ALA A 52 -5.46 19.45 6.83
C ALA A 52 -4.16 19.03 7.56
N GLY A 53 -4.26 18.67 8.83
CA GLY A 53 -3.16 18.12 9.62
C GLY A 53 -2.19 19.17 10.16
N LEU A 54 -0.94 18.77 10.28
CA LEU A 54 0.14 19.53 10.92
C LEU A 54 1.01 20.29 9.90
N GLY A 55 0.84 20.02 8.61
CA GLY A 55 1.65 20.63 7.54
C GLY A 55 3.07 20.07 7.45
N ASN A 56 3.25 18.83 7.83
CA ASN A 56 4.53 18.15 7.79
C ASN A 56 4.94 17.73 6.38
N ASP A 57 6.26 17.61 6.18
CA ASP A 57 6.82 16.87 5.07
C ASP A 57 6.53 15.36 5.18
N MET A 58 6.47 14.67 4.02
CA MET A 58 5.91 13.34 3.90
C MET A 58 6.90 12.32 3.32
N TRP A 59 6.69 11.06 3.67
CA TRP A 59 7.26 9.90 2.99
C TRP A 59 6.19 9.21 2.15
N ALA A 60 6.58 8.69 0.99
CA ALA A 60 5.75 7.76 0.22
C ALA A 60 6.54 6.53 -0.21
N THR A 61 5.87 5.38 -0.18
CA THR A 61 6.41 4.09 -0.63
C THR A 61 5.42 3.41 -1.57
N VAL A 62 5.94 2.81 -2.64
CA VAL A 62 5.17 1.93 -3.54
C VAL A 62 5.73 0.53 -3.47
N VAL A 63 4.83 -0.46 -3.33
CA VAL A 63 5.14 -1.90 -3.42
C VAL A 63 4.39 -2.53 -4.59
N ASN A 64 4.96 -3.60 -5.17
CA ASN A 64 4.26 -4.43 -6.15
C ASN A 64 3.34 -5.46 -5.46
N ARG A 65 2.68 -6.32 -6.28
CA ARG A 65 1.76 -7.35 -5.77
C ARG A 65 2.40 -8.37 -4.83
N ASP A 66 3.70 -8.60 -4.95
CA ASP A 66 4.45 -9.51 -4.07
C ASP A 66 4.96 -8.83 -2.79
N GLY A 67 4.58 -7.57 -2.56
CA GLY A 67 5.02 -6.77 -1.42
C GLY A 67 6.47 -6.29 -1.52
N VAL A 68 7.08 -6.37 -2.71
CA VAL A 68 8.43 -5.86 -2.94
C VAL A 68 8.39 -4.35 -3.04
N VAL A 69 9.23 -3.67 -2.26
CA VAL A 69 9.37 -2.21 -2.31
C VAL A 69 10.00 -1.80 -3.65
N CYS A 70 9.24 -1.04 -4.42
CA CYS A 70 9.67 -0.53 -5.73
C CYS A 70 10.27 0.86 -5.64
N ARG A 71 9.66 1.75 -4.85
CA ARG A 71 10.08 3.16 -4.71
C ARG A 71 9.85 3.62 -3.29
N VAL A 72 10.75 4.52 -2.84
CA VAL A 72 10.62 5.28 -1.60
C VAL A 72 11.05 6.70 -1.90
N VAL A 73 10.25 7.69 -1.52
CA VAL A 73 10.52 9.12 -1.74
C VAL A 73 10.11 9.94 -0.51
N PHE A 74 10.53 11.21 -0.46
CA PHE A 74 10.10 12.18 0.56
C PHE A 74 9.97 13.58 -0.04
N THR A 75 9.35 14.52 0.68
CA THR A 75 9.10 15.89 0.19
C THR A 75 10.06 16.94 0.70
N GLY A 76 10.65 16.76 1.89
CA GLY A 76 11.59 17.73 2.48
C GLY A 76 12.90 17.86 1.68
N ALA A 77 13.74 18.79 2.07
CA ALA A 77 15.07 18.96 1.47
C ALA A 77 16.01 17.82 1.86
N GLU A 78 15.84 17.30 3.10
CA GLU A 78 16.62 16.20 3.65
C GLU A 78 15.70 15.16 4.30
N ARG A 79 16.21 13.92 4.43
CA ARG A 79 15.49 12.81 5.05
C ARG A 79 15.04 13.04 6.50
N GLY A 80 15.57 14.06 7.16
CA GLY A 80 15.24 14.41 8.54
C GLY A 80 14.20 15.51 8.67
N ASP A 81 13.77 16.13 7.57
CA ASP A 81 12.76 17.19 7.59
C ASP A 81 11.36 16.64 7.86
N GLN A 82 11.10 15.42 7.44
CA GLN A 82 9.91 14.63 7.80
C GLN A 82 10.24 13.63 8.91
N TRP A 83 9.23 13.16 9.63
CA TRP A 83 9.43 12.16 10.68
C TRP A 83 10.19 10.93 10.18
N PRO A 84 11.40 10.65 10.68
CA PRO A 84 12.23 9.53 10.16
C PRO A 84 11.56 8.17 10.26
N GLY A 85 10.72 7.95 11.28
CA GLY A 85 9.96 6.70 11.46
C GLY A 85 8.93 6.48 10.36
N SER A 86 8.44 7.55 9.74
CA SER A 86 7.40 7.50 8.70
C SER A 86 7.89 6.85 7.40
N ARG A 87 9.21 6.77 7.16
CA ARG A 87 9.74 5.99 6.04
C ARG A 87 9.29 4.51 6.11
N ILE A 88 9.44 3.88 7.28
CA ILE A 88 9.05 2.49 7.46
C ILE A 88 7.53 2.34 7.57
N ILE A 89 6.86 3.30 8.21
CA ILE A 89 5.40 3.30 8.31
C ILE A 89 4.78 3.41 6.91
N SER A 90 5.30 4.25 6.01
CA SER A 90 4.80 4.34 4.63
C SER A 90 4.93 3.00 3.90
N ALA A 91 6.05 2.30 4.06
CA ALA A 91 6.25 0.99 3.46
C ALA A 91 5.33 -0.10 4.06
N GLN A 92 5.07 -0.08 5.37
CA GLN A 92 4.08 -0.95 6.01
C GLN A 92 2.66 -0.67 5.49
N LYS A 93 2.28 0.60 5.37
CA LYS A 93 0.97 1.00 4.80
C LYS A 93 0.80 0.51 3.38
N ALA A 94 1.82 0.69 2.53
CA ALA A 94 1.82 0.17 1.16
C ALA A 94 1.64 -1.35 1.12
N ASN A 95 2.43 -2.08 1.93
CA ASN A 95 2.33 -3.53 2.05
C ASN A 95 0.95 -3.97 2.52
N THR A 96 0.38 -3.32 3.53
CA THR A 96 -0.92 -3.67 4.11
C THR A 96 -2.04 -3.45 3.10
N ALA A 97 -2.12 -2.28 2.47
CA ALA A 97 -3.13 -1.99 1.46
C ALA A 97 -3.05 -2.97 0.28
N ASN A 98 -1.83 -3.30 -0.18
CA ASN A 98 -1.61 -4.31 -1.20
C ASN A 98 -2.09 -5.71 -0.77
N ALA A 99 -1.75 -6.14 0.46
CA ALA A 99 -2.00 -7.49 0.94
C ALA A 99 -3.48 -7.76 1.26
N PHE A 100 -4.22 -6.73 1.72
CA PHE A 100 -5.63 -6.85 2.12
C PHE A 100 -6.61 -6.38 1.04
N SER A 101 -6.12 -5.88 -0.09
CA SER A 101 -6.95 -5.55 -1.24
C SER A 101 -7.00 -6.68 -2.27
N ARG A 102 -8.12 -6.77 -2.98
CA ARG A 102 -8.40 -7.80 -3.98
C ARG A 102 -8.82 -7.17 -5.30
N PRO A 103 -8.60 -7.86 -6.44
CA PRO A 103 -9.27 -7.50 -7.67
C PRO A 103 -10.79 -7.49 -7.45
N GLY A 104 -11.48 -6.49 -7.97
CA GLY A 104 -12.92 -6.36 -7.78
C GLY A 104 -13.73 -7.52 -8.35
N GLY A 105 -14.99 -7.65 -7.90
CA GLY A 105 -15.99 -8.50 -8.55
C GLY A 105 -16.42 -9.77 -7.83
N VAL A 106 -16.10 -9.97 -6.55
CA VAL A 106 -16.70 -11.05 -5.77
C VAL A 106 -17.85 -10.50 -4.94
N ILE A 107 -19.06 -11.02 -5.19
CA ILE A 107 -20.28 -10.64 -4.46
C ILE A 107 -20.06 -10.87 -2.95
N GLY A 108 -20.23 -9.83 -2.15
CA GLY A 108 -20.36 -9.90 -0.70
C GLY A 108 -19.16 -9.44 0.13
N PHE A 109 -17.93 -9.44 -0.36
CA PHE A 109 -16.75 -8.87 0.30
C PHE A 109 -15.59 -8.78 -0.69
N ALA A 110 -15.55 -7.75 -1.45
CA ALA A 110 -14.51 -7.74 -2.45
C ALA A 110 -14.18 -6.35 -2.87
N GLY A 111 -12.98 -6.04 -2.73
CA GLY A 111 -12.47 -4.82 -3.24
C GLY A 111 -11.25 -4.35 -2.47
N PRO A 112 -10.85 -3.14 -2.71
CA PRO A 112 -9.81 -2.50 -1.96
C PRO A 112 -10.23 -2.30 -0.50
N LEU A 113 -9.25 -2.44 0.37
CA LEU A 113 -9.29 -1.94 1.74
C LEU A 113 -8.11 -1.00 1.91
N SER A 114 -8.40 0.26 2.22
CA SER A 114 -7.36 1.15 2.72
C SER A 114 -6.90 0.72 4.10
N THR A 115 -5.73 1.17 4.53
CA THR A 115 -5.27 0.93 5.89
C THR A 115 -6.18 1.61 6.93
N ALA A 116 -6.89 2.67 6.56
CA ALA A 116 -7.91 3.30 7.40
C ALA A 116 -9.10 2.37 7.67
N ASN A 117 -9.55 1.61 6.66
CA ASN A 117 -10.66 0.67 6.79
C ASN A 117 -10.34 -0.54 7.70
N LEU A 118 -9.07 -0.75 8.03
CA LEU A 118 -8.64 -1.81 8.94
C LEU A 118 -8.55 -1.36 10.40
N PHE A 119 -8.71 -0.07 10.71
CA PHE A 119 -8.53 0.44 12.06
C PHE A 119 -9.48 -0.23 13.07
N SER A 120 -10.79 -0.17 12.85
CA SER A 120 -11.77 -0.66 13.83
C SER A 120 -11.76 -2.19 13.99
N VAL A 121 -11.50 -2.94 12.93
CA VAL A 121 -11.52 -4.42 12.99
C VAL A 121 -10.38 -5.02 13.81
N VAL A 122 -9.32 -4.27 14.08
CA VAL A 122 -8.16 -4.70 14.87
C VAL A 122 -8.16 -4.19 16.30
N GLN A 123 -9.15 -3.38 16.69
CA GLN A 123 -9.30 -2.91 18.07
C GLN A 123 -9.77 -4.03 19.00
N PRO A 124 -9.62 -3.89 20.34
CA PRO A 124 -10.18 -4.85 21.30
C PRO A 124 -11.66 -5.13 21.01
N GLY A 125 -12.00 -6.41 20.87
CA GLY A 125 -13.33 -6.86 20.46
C GLY A 125 -13.55 -7.00 18.96
N GLY A 126 -12.66 -6.48 18.11
CA GLY A 126 -12.71 -6.63 16.66
C GLY A 126 -12.29 -8.03 16.19
N SER A 127 -12.79 -8.43 15.01
CA SER A 127 -12.57 -9.78 14.45
C SER A 127 -11.11 -10.08 14.07
N LEU A 128 -10.29 -9.05 13.85
CA LEU A 128 -8.88 -9.16 13.51
C LEU A 128 -7.97 -8.58 14.62
N PHE A 129 -8.45 -8.55 15.88
CA PHE A 129 -7.64 -8.08 17.00
C PHE A 129 -6.29 -8.81 17.07
N GLY A 130 -5.20 -8.04 17.15
CA GLY A 130 -3.84 -8.57 17.18
C GLY A 130 -3.17 -8.74 15.82
N LEU A 131 -3.85 -8.43 14.71
CA LEU A 131 -3.31 -8.56 13.36
C LEU A 131 -1.93 -7.87 13.20
N GLN A 132 -1.80 -6.62 13.61
CA GLN A 132 -0.54 -5.86 13.52
C GLN A 132 0.55 -6.39 14.46
N HIS A 133 0.18 -6.99 15.58
CA HIS A 133 1.13 -7.56 16.55
C HIS A 133 1.71 -8.89 16.07
N SER A 134 0.95 -9.66 15.30
CA SER A 134 1.36 -10.95 14.75
C SER A 134 2.10 -10.85 13.40
N ASN A 135 2.20 -9.64 12.85
CA ASN A 135 2.84 -9.37 11.57
C ASN A 135 3.91 -8.27 11.71
N PRO A 136 5.05 -8.57 12.36
CA PRO A 136 6.13 -7.59 12.52
C PRO A 136 6.84 -7.32 11.19
N VAL A 137 7.51 -6.18 11.13
CA VAL A 137 8.43 -5.88 10.02
C VAL A 137 9.67 -6.77 10.11
N ASP A 138 10.28 -7.05 8.96
CA ASP A 138 11.67 -7.50 8.89
C ASP A 138 12.57 -6.30 9.27
N ALA A 139 13.09 -6.33 10.50
CA ALA A 139 13.86 -5.21 11.05
C ALA A 139 15.20 -5.01 10.31
N GLU A 140 15.82 -6.09 9.80
CA GLU A 140 17.05 -6.00 9.02
C GLU A 140 16.80 -5.29 7.69
N ALA A 141 15.71 -5.64 6.99
CA ALA A 141 15.32 -4.95 5.78
C ALA A 141 14.92 -3.50 6.05
N ALA A 142 14.10 -3.27 7.09
CA ALA A 142 13.53 -1.96 7.39
C ALA A 142 14.59 -0.90 7.75
N TYR A 143 15.58 -1.27 8.56
CA TYR A 143 16.55 -0.33 9.12
C TYR A 143 17.96 -0.54 8.56
N GLY A 144 18.12 -1.42 7.59
CA GLY A 144 19.42 -1.71 6.97
C GLY A 144 19.87 -0.65 5.95
N GLY A 145 21.13 -0.80 5.53
CA GLY A 145 21.74 0.02 4.51
C GLY A 145 22.25 1.39 4.97
N ASN A 146 22.70 2.19 4.01
CA ASN A 146 23.23 3.52 4.29
C ASN A 146 22.10 4.55 4.36
N PRO A 147 21.92 5.26 5.50
CA PRO A 147 20.86 6.26 5.66
C PRO A 147 20.93 7.45 4.69
N THR A 148 22.10 7.73 4.09
CA THR A 148 22.21 8.79 3.07
C THR A 148 21.43 8.48 1.80
N ASN A 149 21.08 7.21 1.59
CA ASN A 149 20.31 6.75 0.44
C ASN A 149 18.80 6.64 0.72
N TYR A 150 18.36 6.92 1.95
CA TYR A 150 16.96 6.82 2.30
C TYR A 150 16.13 7.83 1.50
N GLY A 151 15.10 7.35 0.80
CA GLY A 151 14.25 8.15 -0.08
C GLY A 151 14.86 8.48 -1.44
N GLN A 152 16.08 8.00 -1.73
CA GLN A 152 16.76 8.21 -3.00
C GLN A 152 16.45 7.05 -3.98
N PRO A 153 16.75 7.18 -5.29
CA PRO A 153 16.54 6.10 -6.26
C PRO A 153 17.20 4.76 -5.91
N ASN A 154 18.20 4.79 -5.05
CA ASN A 154 18.93 3.63 -4.52
C ASN A 154 18.61 3.35 -3.04
N ASP A 155 17.43 3.72 -2.56
CA ASP A 155 16.99 3.41 -1.19
C ASP A 155 17.16 1.92 -0.87
N PRO A 156 17.78 1.57 0.27
CA PRO A 156 18.03 0.17 0.65
C PRO A 156 16.78 -0.71 0.82
N LEU A 157 15.60 -0.13 0.95
CA LEU A 157 14.34 -0.90 0.94
C LEU A 157 13.99 -1.44 -0.44
N ARG A 158 14.46 -0.78 -1.49
CA ARG A 158 14.14 -1.17 -2.86
C ARG A 158 14.57 -2.61 -3.14
N GLY A 159 13.68 -3.40 -3.71
CA GLY A 159 13.90 -4.82 -3.97
C GLY A 159 13.72 -5.72 -2.75
N ARG A 160 13.39 -5.17 -1.58
CA ARG A 160 13.16 -5.94 -0.35
C ARG A 160 11.66 -6.04 -0.04
N ARG A 161 11.29 -7.04 0.72
CA ARG A 161 9.98 -7.17 1.35
C ARG A 161 10.14 -6.89 2.83
N ILE A 162 9.54 -5.82 3.32
CA ILE A 162 9.64 -5.50 4.75
C ILE A 162 8.56 -6.16 5.58
N GLY A 163 7.48 -6.61 4.95
CA GLY A 163 6.32 -7.11 5.68
C GLY A 163 5.69 -6.06 6.58
N GLY A 164 5.20 -6.50 7.72
CA GLY A 164 4.51 -5.64 8.67
C GLY A 164 3.07 -5.34 8.27
N VAL A 165 2.27 -4.92 9.25
CA VAL A 165 0.90 -4.45 9.06
C VAL A 165 0.72 -3.13 9.80
N ASN A 166 0.21 -2.14 9.09
CA ASN A 166 -0.17 -0.84 9.64
C ASN A 166 -1.64 -0.57 9.33
N VAL A 167 -2.43 -0.14 10.31
CA VAL A 167 -3.90 -0.16 10.29
C VAL A 167 -4.53 1.21 10.55
N PHE A 168 -3.86 2.27 10.18
CA PHE A 168 -4.40 3.64 10.17
C PHE A 168 -4.13 4.31 8.82
N GLY A 169 -4.83 5.40 8.51
CA GLY A 169 -4.89 6.01 7.19
C GLY A 169 -3.56 6.25 6.49
N GLY A 170 -3.57 6.25 5.17
CA GLY A 170 -2.44 6.55 4.30
C GLY A 170 -1.94 5.39 3.44
N GLY A 171 -2.51 4.20 3.56
CA GLY A 171 -2.23 3.08 2.66
C GLY A 171 -3.39 2.80 1.71
N LEU A 172 -3.13 2.79 0.41
CA LEU A 172 -4.11 2.58 -0.65
C LEU A 172 -3.62 1.57 -1.69
N ALA A 173 -4.51 0.70 -2.14
CA ALA A 173 -4.23 -0.20 -3.25
C ALA A 173 -4.16 0.56 -4.58
N LEU A 174 -3.29 0.11 -5.48
CA LEU A 174 -3.09 0.71 -6.79
C LEU A 174 -3.76 -0.13 -7.87
N TYR A 175 -4.65 0.48 -8.63
CA TYR A 175 -5.39 -0.15 -9.72
C TYR A 175 -5.09 0.54 -11.03
N ALA A 176 -4.55 -0.21 -11.98
CA ALA A 176 -4.28 0.27 -13.33
C ALA A 176 -5.58 0.61 -14.08
N ALA A 177 -5.48 1.28 -15.22
CA ALA A 177 -6.63 1.64 -16.07
C ALA A 177 -7.44 0.41 -16.54
N SER A 178 -6.84 -0.77 -16.57
CA SER A 178 -7.53 -2.05 -16.82
C SER A 178 -8.40 -2.53 -15.65
N GLY A 179 -8.33 -1.90 -14.47
CA GLY A 179 -8.91 -2.37 -13.21
C GLY A 179 -8.07 -3.46 -12.52
N GLU A 180 -6.89 -3.76 -13.05
CA GLU A 180 -5.97 -4.70 -12.42
C GLU A 180 -5.33 -4.09 -11.18
N LEU A 181 -5.30 -4.88 -10.10
CA LEU A 181 -4.59 -4.53 -8.88
C LEU A 181 -3.09 -4.78 -9.08
N VAL A 182 -2.29 -3.73 -9.14
CA VAL A 182 -0.86 -3.79 -9.49
C VAL A 182 0.09 -3.62 -8.29
N GLY A 183 -0.41 -3.16 -7.15
CA GLY A 183 0.42 -2.96 -5.97
C GLY A 183 -0.25 -2.12 -4.89
N GLY A 184 0.54 -1.45 -4.07
CA GLY A 184 0.08 -0.55 -3.01
C GLY A 184 0.95 0.68 -2.86
N LEU A 185 0.32 1.78 -2.47
CA LEU A 185 0.93 3.05 -2.07
C LEU A 185 0.74 3.24 -0.57
N GLY A 186 1.78 3.68 0.12
CA GLY A 186 1.70 4.13 1.50
C GLY A 186 2.30 5.51 1.65
N VAL A 187 1.58 6.40 2.31
CA VAL A 187 2.01 7.76 2.65
C VAL A 187 2.01 7.91 4.16
N SER A 188 3.03 8.57 4.70
CA SER A 188 3.16 8.80 6.14
C SER A 188 4.04 10.02 6.43
N GLY A 189 3.68 10.80 7.43
CA GLY A 189 4.43 12.00 7.83
C GLY A 189 3.62 12.97 8.68
N ASP A 190 2.30 12.83 8.67
CA ASP A 190 1.38 13.69 9.38
C ASP A 190 0.37 12.87 10.20
N THR A 191 -0.80 13.42 10.53
CA THR A 191 -1.90 12.65 11.11
C THR A 191 -2.36 11.58 10.12
N SER A 192 -2.91 10.48 10.63
CA SER A 192 -3.36 9.38 9.77
C SER A 192 -4.47 9.78 8.79
N CYS A 193 -5.29 10.76 9.13
CA CYS A 193 -6.30 11.29 8.22
C CYS A 193 -5.66 12.11 7.09
N THR A 194 -4.68 12.95 7.41
CA THR A 194 -3.89 13.70 6.42
C THR A 194 -3.08 12.77 5.54
N ASP A 195 -2.43 11.76 6.12
CA ASP A 195 -1.72 10.71 5.37
C ASP A 195 -2.67 10.05 4.33
N HIS A 196 -3.93 9.79 4.71
CA HIS A 196 -4.92 9.20 3.81
C HIS A 196 -5.33 10.17 2.68
N ILE A 197 -5.60 11.43 3.01
CA ILE A 197 -5.95 12.47 2.03
C ILE A 197 -4.83 12.62 1.00
N ILE A 198 -3.59 12.72 1.46
CA ILE A 198 -2.42 12.85 0.58
C ILE A 198 -2.25 11.59 -0.28
N ALA A 199 -2.37 10.39 0.32
CA ALA A 199 -2.28 9.14 -0.43
C ALA A 199 -3.34 9.04 -1.54
N TRP A 200 -4.57 9.46 -1.26
CA TRP A 200 -5.66 9.50 -2.24
C TRP A 200 -5.33 10.40 -3.43
N LYS A 201 -4.93 11.65 -3.16
CA LYS A 201 -4.57 12.63 -4.19
C LYS A 201 -3.33 12.19 -4.99
N VAL A 202 -2.33 11.56 -4.35
CA VAL A 202 -1.15 11.00 -5.03
C VAL A 202 -1.55 9.83 -5.94
N ARG A 203 -2.40 8.91 -5.48
CA ARG A 203 -2.92 7.81 -6.30
C ARG A 203 -3.66 8.32 -7.53
N ASP A 204 -4.49 9.36 -7.36
CA ASP A 204 -5.18 10.07 -8.44
C ASP A 204 -4.20 10.70 -9.44
N ALA A 205 -3.20 11.44 -8.94
CA ALA A 205 -2.19 12.07 -9.80
C ALA A 205 -1.37 11.06 -10.61
N LEU A 206 -1.20 9.84 -10.09
CA LEU A 206 -0.51 8.75 -10.77
C LEU A 206 -1.40 7.96 -11.76
N GLY A 207 -2.72 8.23 -11.79
CA GLY A 207 -3.67 7.50 -12.64
C GLY A 207 -3.83 6.02 -12.26
N LEU A 208 -3.56 5.66 -11.01
CA LEU A 208 -3.64 4.29 -10.48
C LEU A 208 -4.85 4.10 -9.54
N ASP A 209 -5.90 4.83 -9.81
CA ASP A 209 -7.11 5.02 -9.02
C ASP A 209 -8.36 4.34 -9.60
N ASN A 210 -8.20 3.37 -10.52
CA ASN A 210 -9.32 2.64 -11.12
C ASN A 210 -9.95 1.61 -10.16
N VAL A 211 -10.29 2.08 -8.98
CA VAL A 211 -10.82 1.33 -7.85
C VAL A 211 -12.15 0.69 -8.22
N PRO A 212 -12.32 -0.64 -8.13
CA PRO A 212 -13.51 -1.34 -8.61
C PRO A 212 -14.70 -1.27 -7.65
N GLY A 213 -14.51 -0.73 -6.47
CA GLY A 213 -15.50 -0.65 -5.40
C GLY A 213 -14.83 -0.60 -4.04
N GLY A 214 -15.57 -0.67 -2.95
CA GLY A 214 -15.02 -0.67 -1.60
C GLY A 214 -16.08 -0.65 -0.51
N VAL A 215 -15.66 -0.44 0.73
CA VAL A 215 -16.51 -0.52 1.93
C VAL A 215 -17.07 0.83 2.38
N SER A 216 -16.59 1.92 1.80
CA SER A 216 -17.07 3.25 2.15
C SER A 216 -18.52 3.50 1.67
N PRO A 217 -19.20 4.50 2.21
CA PRO A 217 -20.54 4.90 1.73
C PRO A 217 -20.55 5.28 0.23
N THR A 218 -19.43 5.74 -0.30
CA THR A 218 -19.24 6.07 -1.72
C THR A 218 -18.81 4.89 -2.59
N GLN A 219 -18.78 3.68 -1.99
CA GLN A 219 -18.42 2.42 -2.66
C GLN A 219 -16.96 2.42 -3.18
N ASP A 220 -16.07 2.97 -2.40
CA ASP A 220 -14.63 3.01 -2.63
C ASP A 220 -13.86 2.66 -1.33
N ASP A 221 -12.55 2.89 -1.29
CA ASP A 221 -11.70 2.63 -0.14
C ASP A 221 -11.39 3.89 0.70
N ASN A 222 -12.26 4.91 0.64
CA ASN A 222 -12.10 6.11 1.44
C ASN A 222 -12.14 5.81 2.94
N ILE A 223 -11.54 6.70 3.72
CA ILE A 223 -11.62 6.70 5.18
C ILE A 223 -13.07 6.95 5.63
N ILE A 224 -13.51 6.24 6.66
CA ILE A 224 -14.87 6.34 7.22
C ILE A 224 -14.77 6.85 8.66
N HIS A 225 -15.29 8.02 8.93
CA HIS A 225 -15.25 8.64 10.26
C HIS A 225 -16.51 8.32 11.08
N ASP A 226 -16.69 7.04 11.44
CA ASP A 226 -17.85 6.57 12.22
C ASP A 226 -17.46 5.92 13.57
N VAL A 227 -16.21 6.10 13.98
CA VAL A 227 -15.72 5.52 15.22
C VAL A 227 -16.17 6.32 16.43
N THR A 228 -16.74 5.61 17.39
CA THR A 228 -17.10 6.12 18.71
C THR A 228 -16.49 5.27 19.83
N ILE A 229 -16.53 5.77 21.05
CA ILE A 229 -16.15 5.00 22.24
C ILE A 229 -17.42 4.58 22.98
N ASP A 230 -17.62 3.29 23.13
CA ASP A 230 -18.69 2.76 23.98
C ASP A 230 -18.46 3.15 25.43
N PRO A 231 -19.34 3.96 26.04
CA PRO A 231 -19.14 4.45 27.39
C PRO A 231 -19.21 3.36 28.48
N ALA A 232 -19.81 2.21 28.17
CA ALA A 232 -19.94 1.10 29.12
C ALA A 232 -18.68 0.24 29.18
N THR A 233 -18.00 0.07 28.06
CA THR A 233 -16.83 -0.82 27.93
C THR A 233 -15.52 -0.08 27.71
N GLY A 234 -15.55 1.16 27.26
CA GLY A 234 -14.40 1.92 26.79
C GLY A 234 -13.82 1.41 25.48
N HIS A 235 -14.51 0.50 24.80
CA HIS A 235 -14.06 -0.05 23.53
C HIS A 235 -14.41 0.86 22.35
N THR A 236 -13.59 0.82 21.34
CA THR A 236 -13.84 1.46 20.05
C THR A 236 -14.94 0.68 19.31
N VAL A 237 -15.97 1.41 18.86
CA VAL A 237 -17.08 0.89 18.08
C VAL A 237 -17.19 1.66 16.77
N SER A 238 -17.39 0.96 15.66
CA SER A 238 -17.66 1.53 14.35
C SER A 238 -18.97 0.98 13.83
N GLU A 239 -19.85 1.85 13.32
CA GLU A 239 -21.15 1.45 12.77
C GLU A 239 -20.98 0.61 11.49
N SER A 240 -20.08 1.02 10.60
CA SER A 240 -19.76 0.28 9.38
C SER A 240 -18.92 -0.98 9.63
N GLY A 241 -18.23 -1.06 10.78
CA GLY A 241 -17.21 -2.06 11.08
C GLY A 241 -15.86 -1.79 10.39
N PHE A 242 -15.72 -0.71 9.61
CA PHE A 242 -14.52 -0.32 8.86
C PHE A 242 -14.07 1.11 9.16
N GLY A 243 -14.53 1.68 10.26
CA GLY A 243 -14.30 3.07 10.62
C GLY A 243 -12.91 3.35 11.15
N HIS A 244 -12.56 4.63 11.07
CA HIS A 244 -11.36 5.24 11.58
C HIS A 244 -11.73 6.45 12.47
N PRO A 245 -11.02 6.74 13.55
CA PRO A 245 -11.28 7.93 14.37
C PRO A 245 -10.98 9.22 13.60
N GLU A 246 -11.61 10.30 14.02
CA GLU A 246 -11.22 11.64 13.59
C GLU A 246 -9.84 12.00 14.14
N CYS A 247 -9.07 12.79 13.38
CA CYS A 247 -7.69 13.14 13.71
C CYS A 247 -7.56 14.56 14.28
N ASP A 248 -8.56 15.39 14.10
CA ASP A 248 -8.60 16.77 14.56
C ASP A 248 -9.95 17.12 15.21
N ALA A 249 -9.92 18.05 16.17
CA ALA A 249 -11.09 18.44 16.94
C ALA A 249 -12.07 19.34 16.15
N ASN A 250 -11.64 19.90 15.03
CA ASN A 250 -12.46 20.80 14.20
C ASN A 250 -13.05 20.12 12.96
N GLY A 251 -12.71 18.85 12.71
CA GLY A 251 -13.25 18.06 11.62
C GLY A 251 -12.74 18.44 10.22
N ALA A 252 -11.69 19.25 10.11
CA ALA A 252 -11.18 19.71 8.83
C ALA A 252 -10.71 18.55 7.93
N ALA A 253 -10.00 17.58 8.50
CA ALA A 253 -9.57 16.39 7.76
C ALA A 253 -10.76 15.54 7.30
N ARG A 254 -11.81 15.44 8.11
CA ARG A 254 -13.04 14.74 7.75
C ARG A 254 -13.74 15.41 6.57
N GLU A 255 -13.93 16.73 6.60
CA GLU A 255 -14.59 17.48 5.51
C GLU A 255 -13.86 17.28 4.19
N ILE A 256 -12.52 17.34 4.19
CA ILE A 256 -11.71 17.11 2.99
C ILE A 256 -11.85 15.65 2.54
N ALA A 257 -11.76 14.68 3.44
CA ALA A 257 -11.85 13.26 3.09
C ALA A 257 -13.21 12.90 2.49
N GLU A 258 -14.30 13.43 3.04
CA GLU A 258 -15.66 13.23 2.52
C GLU A 258 -15.85 13.85 1.12
N ALA A 259 -15.11 14.92 0.79
CA ALA A 259 -15.13 15.57 -0.53
C ALA A 259 -14.20 14.89 -1.57
N LEU A 260 -13.30 13.98 -1.17
CA LEU A 260 -12.37 13.34 -2.09
C LEU A 260 -13.03 12.64 -3.29
N PRO A 261 -14.13 11.87 -3.14
CA PRO A 261 -14.76 11.21 -4.27
C PRO A 261 -15.31 12.19 -5.33
N ASP A 262 -15.63 13.43 -4.94
CA ASP A 262 -16.10 14.48 -5.85
C ASP A 262 -14.95 15.27 -6.47
N THR A 263 -13.90 15.56 -5.69
CA THR A 263 -12.76 16.37 -6.12
C THR A 263 -11.68 15.57 -6.85
N HIS A 264 -11.50 14.31 -6.45
CA HIS A 264 -10.53 13.34 -6.99
C HIS A 264 -11.26 12.00 -7.19
N PRO A 265 -12.16 11.91 -8.20
CA PRO A 265 -13.01 10.74 -8.39
C PRO A 265 -12.19 9.50 -8.74
N VAL A 266 -12.57 8.37 -8.14
CA VAL A 266 -11.93 7.06 -8.38
C VAL A 266 -12.85 6.13 -9.17
N GLY A 267 -12.30 5.00 -9.62
CA GLY A 267 -13.02 3.94 -10.31
C GLY A 267 -12.96 4.03 -11.83
N PRO A 268 -13.59 3.08 -12.53
CA PRO A 268 -13.60 3.03 -13.98
C PRO A 268 -14.06 4.37 -14.57
N ASN A 269 -13.26 4.94 -15.48
CA ASN A 269 -13.48 6.25 -16.09
C ASN A 269 -13.21 7.48 -15.19
N SER A 270 -12.44 7.34 -14.11
CA SER A 270 -12.01 8.49 -13.29
C SER A 270 -11.34 9.58 -14.13
N SER A 271 -10.49 9.21 -15.09
CA SER A 271 -9.83 10.13 -16.03
C SER A 271 -10.83 10.94 -16.87
N GLN A 272 -11.95 10.36 -17.30
CA GLN A 272 -12.99 11.06 -18.08
C GLN A 272 -13.83 11.99 -17.21
N ARG A 273 -13.92 11.74 -15.91
CA ARG A 273 -14.63 12.62 -14.96
C ARG A 273 -13.82 13.86 -14.62
N ARG A 274 -12.48 13.79 -14.68
CA ARG A 274 -11.58 14.93 -14.45
C ARG A 274 -11.60 15.99 -15.58
N GLU A 275 -12.04 15.61 -16.78
CA GLU A 275 -12.11 16.51 -17.95
C GLU A 275 -13.43 17.29 -18.04
N ARG A 276 -14.35 17.13 -17.12
CA ARG A 276 -15.65 17.81 -17.08
C ARG A 276 -15.70 18.85 -15.99
#